data_147af54fa307896aa78ffd3594bc7f3f
#
_entry.id   147af54fa307896aa78ffd3594bc7f3f
#
_cell.length_a   1.000
_cell.length_b   1.000
_cell.length_c   1.000
_cell.angle_alpha   90.00
_cell.angle_beta   90.00
_cell.angle_gamma   90.00
#
_symmetry.space_group_name_H-M   'P 1'
#
loop_
_entity.id
_entity.type
_entity.pdbx_description
1 polymer ?
#
loop_
_entity_poly.entity_id
_entity_poly.type
_entity_poly.pdbx_seq_one_letter_code
_entity_poly.pdbx_strand_id
1 'polypeptide(L)'
;RTGIVKKTGAFIKKDRLSESDYRYPMIQMNGAKREFVLHENPRLLVTQGDVGQVQLAKGAILSGFVALLSKAGISMKDLDKVLIAGQFGAHLPAESLTGTGILPKEVEDKLIYVGNSSKTGAYMTLMSSKARHEVEELARRMEYMELAETENYERIFTESMIFPEYP
;
A
#
# COMPACT_ATOMS: atom_id res chain seq x y z
N ARG A 1 9.78 7.43 -9.20
CA ARG A 1 11.13 8.06 -9.27
C ARG A 1 11.70 8.04 -10.69
N THR A 2 11.44 7.01 -11.48
CA THR A 2 11.92 6.93 -12.87
C THR A 2 11.10 7.77 -13.84
N GLY A 3 9.93 8.27 -13.47
CA GLY A 3 9.01 9.00 -14.34
C GLY A 3 8.32 8.14 -15.42
N ILE A 4 8.48 6.82 -15.37
CA ILE A 4 7.86 5.89 -16.34
C ILE A 4 6.38 5.71 -16.07
N VAL A 5 5.97 5.65 -14.81
CA VAL A 5 4.57 5.56 -14.39
C VAL A 5 4.12 6.93 -13.91
N LYS A 6 3.05 7.45 -14.49
CA LYS A 6 2.41 8.71 -14.06
C LYS A 6 1.68 8.50 -12.74
N LYS A 7 1.34 9.58 -12.05
CA LYS A 7 0.50 9.51 -10.84
C LYS A 7 -0.85 8.80 -11.06
N THR A 8 -1.38 8.86 -12.27
CA THR A 8 -2.60 8.14 -12.67
C THR A 8 -2.41 6.64 -12.88
N GLY A 9 -1.20 6.12 -12.72
CA GLY A 9 -0.86 4.72 -13.01
C GLY A 9 -0.53 4.44 -14.47
N ALA A 10 -0.79 5.36 -15.38
CA ALA A 10 -0.51 5.15 -16.80
C ALA A 10 0.99 5.22 -17.09
N PHE A 11 1.51 4.32 -17.92
CA PHE A 11 2.85 4.46 -18.45
C PHE A 11 2.95 5.71 -19.36
N ILE A 12 4.10 6.39 -19.31
CA ILE A 12 4.39 7.43 -20.29
C ILE A 12 4.41 6.83 -21.70
N LYS A 13 4.13 7.67 -22.69
CA LYS A 13 4.32 7.27 -24.09
C LYS A 13 5.82 7.27 -24.42
N LYS A 14 6.25 6.31 -25.25
CA LYS A 14 7.65 6.18 -25.67
C LYS A 14 8.18 7.43 -26.39
N ASP A 15 7.32 8.14 -27.14
CA ASP A 15 7.60 9.40 -27.82
C ASP A 15 7.89 10.58 -26.87
N ARG A 16 7.70 10.41 -25.58
CA ARG A 16 8.06 11.39 -24.55
C ARG A 16 9.49 11.25 -24.04
N LEU A 17 10.21 10.23 -24.47
CA LEU A 17 11.62 10.01 -24.16
C LEU A 17 12.45 10.23 -25.40
N SER A 18 13.67 10.78 -25.22
CA SER A 18 14.68 10.77 -26.26
C SER A 18 15.16 9.34 -26.51
N GLU A 19 15.52 9.00 -27.74
CA GLU A 19 16.10 7.69 -28.08
C GLU A 19 17.42 7.43 -27.32
N SER A 20 18.12 8.48 -26.89
CA SER A 20 19.32 8.41 -26.06
C SER A 20 19.02 8.16 -24.57
N ASP A 21 17.76 8.20 -24.15
CA ASP A 21 17.37 7.92 -22.77
C ASP A 21 17.47 6.41 -22.51
N TYR A 22 18.18 6.01 -21.46
CA TYR A 22 18.37 4.59 -21.10
C TYR A 22 17.04 3.84 -20.90
N ARG A 23 15.95 4.54 -20.57
CA ARG A 23 14.61 3.98 -20.39
C ARG A 23 13.88 3.72 -21.69
N TYR A 24 14.31 4.36 -22.80
CA TYR A 24 13.65 4.27 -24.10
C TYR A 24 13.50 2.84 -24.63
N PRO A 25 14.57 1.99 -24.64
CA PRO A 25 14.45 0.60 -25.09
C PRO A 25 13.60 -0.27 -24.13
N MET A 26 13.49 0.12 -22.85
CA MET A 26 12.76 -0.65 -21.86
C MET A 26 11.23 -0.52 -22.02
N ILE A 27 10.74 0.53 -22.69
CA ILE A 27 9.32 0.67 -23.02
C ILE A 27 9.03 -0.03 -24.32
N GLN A 28 8.32 -1.15 -24.24
CA GLN A 28 7.94 -1.98 -25.38
C GLN A 28 6.42 -1.98 -25.58
N MET A 29 6.01 -2.33 -26.81
CA MET A 29 4.60 -2.51 -27.16
C MET A 29 4.34 -3.99 -27.39
N ASN A 30 3.33 -4.53 -26.70
CA ASN A 30 2.81 -5.86 -26.93
C ASN A 30 1.35 -5.72 -27.41
N GLY A 31 1.18 -5.68 -28.74
CA GLY A 31 -0.07 -5.25 -29.36
C GLY A 31 -0.39 -3.79 -28.98
N ALA A 32 -1.56 -3.55 -28.44
CA ALA A 32 -1.99 -2.22 -27.96
C ALA A 32 -1.52 -1.87 -26.53
N LYS A 33 -0.88 -2.81 -25.82
CA LYS A 33 -0.49 -2.66 -24.41
C LYS A 33 0.97 -2.26 -24.30
N ARG A 34 1.27 -1.33 -23.40
CA ARG A 34 2.64 -0.97 -23.03
C ARG A 34 3.14 -1.84 -21.92
N GLU A 35 4.40 -2.24 -22.03
CA GLU A 35 5.13 -3.04 -21.05
C GLU A 35 6.45 -2.33 -20.74
N PHE A 36 6.90 -2.41 -19.52
CA PHE A 36 8.22 -1.92 -19.11
C PHE A 36 9.10 -3.13 -18.79
N VAL A 37 10.12 -3.36 -19.61
CA VAL A 37 11.03 -4.49 -19.48
C VAL A 37 12.12 -4.14 -18.48
N LEU A 38 12.20 -4.90 -17.39
CA LEU A 38 13.23 -4.77 -16.36
C LEU A 38 14.48 -5.58 -16.68
N HIS A 39 14.29 -6.75 -17.30
CA HIS A 39 15.37 -7.67 -17.66
C HIS A 39 14.95 -8.56 -18.83
N GLU A 40 15.88 -8.84 -19.75
CA GLU A 40 15.56 -9.60 -20.98
C GLU A 40 15.75 -11.12 -20.82
N ASN A 41 16.71 -11.57 -20.01
CA ASN A 41 17.00 -12.99 -19.85
C ASN A 41 17.31 -13.39 -18.39
N PRO A 42 16.37 -14.00 -17.62
CA PRO A 42 14.98 -14.27 -18.04
C PRO A 42 14.19 -12.97 -18.24
N ARG A 43 13.22 -13.02 -19.13
CA ARG A 43 12.39 -11.82 -19.40
C ARG A 43 11.53 -11.49 -18.19
N LEU A 44 11.82 -10.33 -17.58
CA LEU A 44 11.09 -9.76 -16.47
C LEU A 44 10.52 -8.42 -16.89
N LEU A 45 9.22 -8.24 -16.75
CA LEU A 45 8.52 -7.04 -17.18
C LEU A 45 7.43 -6.62 -16.21
N VAL A 46 7.02 -5.36 -16.29
CA VAL A 46 5.86 -4.80 -15.61
C VAL A 46 4.86 -4.37 -16.66
N THR A 47 3.63 -4.85 -16.55
CA THR A 47 2.52 -4.49 -17.43
C THR A 47 1.68 -3.36 -16.85
N GLN A 48 0.85 -2.73 -17.69
CA GLN A 48 -0.16 -1.77 -17.23
C GLN A 48 -1.17 -2.44 -16.26
N GLY A 49 -1.45 -3.73 -16.44
CA GLY A 49 -2.30 -4.49 -15.53
C GLY A 49 -1.68 -4.63 -14.14
N ASP A 50 -0.37 -4.92 -14.05
CA ASP A 50 0.34 -5.02 -12.77
C ASP A 50 0.31 -3.70 -12.02
N VAL A 51 0.52 -2.58 -12.71
CA VAL A 51 0.38 -1.24 -12.11
C VAL A 51 -1.03 -1.03 -11.56
N GLY A 52 -2.07 -1.42 -12.32
CA GLY A 52 -3.46 -1.36 -11.87
C GLY A 52 -3.73 -2.19 -10.60
N GLN A 53 -3.15 -3.40 -10.52
CA GLN A 53 -3.27 -4.24 -9.30
C GLN A 53 -2.61 -3.56 -8.08
N VAL A 54 -1.45 -2.94 -8.26
CA VAL A 54 -0.80 -2.17 -7.18
C VAL A 54 -1.68 -0.98 -6.77
N GLN A 55 -2.31 -0.29 -7.72
CA GLN A 55 -3.21 0.83 -7.41
C GLN A 55 -4.44 0.37 -6.60
N LEU A 56 -5.05 -0.75 -6.97
CA LEU A 56 -6.18 -1.31 -6.22
C LEU A 56 -5.77 -1.71 -4.81
N ALA A 57 -4.65 -2.41 -4.65
CA ALA A 57 -4.15 -2.85 -3.34
C ALA A 57 -3.82 -1.66 -2.43
N LYS A 58 -3.07 -0.66 -2.96
CA LYS A 58 -2.76 0.55 -2.18
C LYS A 58 -4.02 1.37 -1.86
N GLY A 59 -4.94 1.47 -2.81
CA GLY A 59 -6.21 2.17 -2.62
C GLY A 59 -7.00 1.58 -1.46
N ALA A 60 -7.13 0.24 -1.42
CA ALA A 60 -7.84 -0.45 -0.35
C ALA A 60 -7.20 -0.22 1.04
N ILE A 61 -5.88 -0.29 1.15
CA ILE A 61 -5.17 -0.08 2.42
C ILE A 61 -5.27 1.38 2.86
N LEU A 62 -4.92 2.32 1.98
CA LEU A 62 -4.88 3.73 2.32
C LEU A 62 -6.27 4.29 2.61
N SER A 63 -7.30 3.93 1.82
CA SER A 63 -8.66 4.40 2.05
C SER A 63 -9.23 3.92 3.38
N GLY A 64 -8.97 2.64 3.76
CA GLY A 64 -9.35 2.12 5.06
C GLY A 64 -8.66 2.86 6.21
N PHE A 65 -7.37 3.14 6.05
CA PHE A 65 -6.59 3.90 7.03
C PHE A 65 -7.14 5.33 7.21
N VAL A 66 -7.40 6.02 6.11
CA VAL A 66 -7.99 7.38 6.11
C VAL A 66 -9.39 7.39 6.73
N ALA A 67 -10.24 6.43 6.33
CA ALA A 67 -11.61 6.34 6.84
C ALA A 67 -11.66 6.10 8.36
N LEU A 68 -10.78 5.20 8.87
CA LEU A 68 -10.68 4.92 10.30
C LEU A 68 -10.21 6.14 11.09
N LEU A 69 -9.18 6.84 10.62
CA LEU A 69 -8.71 8.07 11.27
C LEU A 69 -9.79 9.15 11.30
N SER A 70 -10.49 9.33 10.18
CA SER A 70 -11.59 10.28 10.06
C SER A 70 -12.71 9.96 11.08
N LYS A 71 -13.11 8.68 11.19
CA LYS A 71 -14.12 8.25 12.16
C LYS A 71 -13.66 8.48 13.60
N ALA A 72 -12.39 8.27 13.88
CA ALA A 72 -11.82 8.48 15.21
C ALA A 72 -11.56 9.96 15.54
N GLY A 73 -11.70 10.88 14.57
CA GLY A 73 -11.39 12.30 14.74
C GLY A 73 -9.90 12.56 14.98
N ILE A 74 -9.02 11.69 14.47
CA ILE A 74 -7.57 11.73 14.67
C ILE A 74 -6.92 12.08 13.33
N SER A 75 -5.94 12.98 13.34
CA SER A 75 -5.12 13.24 12.16
C SER A 75 -3.89 12.33 12.11
N MET A 76 -3.29 12.17 10.92
CA MET A 76 -2.06 11.40 10.76
C MET A 76 -0.89 11.96 11.58
N LYS A 77 -0.91 13.25 11.88
CA LYS A 77 0.13 13.92 12.69
C LYS A 77 0.07 13.51 14.16
N ASP A 78 -1.14 13.19 14.62
CA ASP A 78 -1.41 12.83 16.03
C ASP A 78 -1.04 11.36 16.34
N LEU A 79 -0.69 10.58 15.30
CA LEU A 79 -0.24 9.20 15.49
C LEU A 79 1.18 9.18 16.07
N ASP A 80 1.36 8.48 17.17
CA ASP A 80 2.69 8.19 17.72
C ASP A 80 3.40 7.05 16.98
N LYS A 81 2.64 6.03 16.58
CA LYS A 81 3.15 4.79 15.97
C LYS A 81 2.16 4.22 14.97
N VAL A 82 2.68 3.61 13.92
CA VAL A 82 1.93 2.80 12.97
C VAL A 82 2.53 1.39 12.96
N LEU A 83 1.74 0.42 13.43
CA LEU A 83 2.20 -0.96 13.57
C LEU A 83 1.90 -1.75 12.30
N ILE A 84 2.93 -2.33 11.69
CA ILE A 84 2.81 -3.21 10.54
C ILE A 84 2.93 -4.65 11.03
N ALA A 85 1.81 -5.36 10.97
CA ALA A 85 1.70 -6.76 11.34
C ALA A 85 1.63 -7.67 10.10
N GLY A 86 1.97 -8.93 10.31
CA GLY A 86 1.89 -9.99 9.30
C GLY A 86 3.23 -10.31 8.65
N GLN A 87 3.35 -11.55 8.18
CA GLN A 87 4.58 -12.06 7.59
C GLN A 87 5.00 -11.30 6.32
N PHE A 88 4.04 -10.93 5.50
CA PHE A 88 4.32 -10.20 4.26
C PHE A 88 4.84 -8.78 4.54
N GLY A 89 4.18 -8.06 5.45
CA GLY A 89 4.55 -6.69 5.81
C GLY A 89 5.97 -6.57 6.38
N ALA A 90 6.45 -7.60 7.09
CA ALA A 90 7.79 -7.61 7.70
C ALA A 90 8.95 -7.50 6.68
N HIS A 91 8.69 -7.78 5.40
CA HIS A 91 9.70 -7.74 4.34
C HIS A 91 9.58 -6.51 3.41
N LEU A 92 8.62 -5.63 3.66
CA LEU A 92 8.44 -4.42 2.85
C LEU A 92 9.20 -3.26 3.49
N PRO A 93 10.22 -2.68 2.82
CA PRO A 93 10.89 -1.49 3.32
C PRO A 93 9.92 -0.32 3.52
N ALA A 94 10.10 0.46 4.59
CA ALA A 94 9.29 1.65 4.88
C ALA A 94 9.21 2.59 3.66
N GLU A 95 10.35 2.83 3.02
CA GLU A 95 10.46 3.63 1.81
C GLU A 95 9.62 3.09 0.63
N SER A 96 9.44 1.77 0.52
CA SER A 96 8.59 1.17 -0.50
C SER A 96 7.11 1.39 -0.20
N LEU A 97 6.71 1.31 1.07
CA LEU A 97 5.32 1.55 1.50
C LEU A 97 4.90 3.00 1.28
N THR A 98 5.74 3.93 1.67
CA THR A 98 5.47 5.37 1.50
C THR A 98 5.74 5.83 0.08
N GLY A 99 6.77 5.29 -0.56
CA GLY A 99 7.11 5.58 -1.94
C GLY A 99 6.05 5.13 -2.95
N THR A 100 5.36 4.04 -2.73
CA THR A 100 4.21 3.65 -3.56
C THR A 100 2.91 4.36 -3.13
N GLY A 101 2.92 5.00 -1.96
CA GLY A 101 1.74 5.63 -1.37
C GLY A 101 0.73 4.64 -0.80
N ILE A 102 1.17 3.42 -0.43
CA ILE A 102 0.37 2.50 0.39
C ILE A 102 0.10 3.13 1.75
N LEU A 103 1.13 3.80 2.30
CA LEU A 103 1.02 4.65 3.48
C LEU A 103 1.51 6.06 3.15
N PRO A 104 0.97 7.10 3.80
CA PRO A 104 1.44 8.47 3.63
C PRO A 104 2.89 8.64 4.08
N LYS A 105 3.61 9.59 3.44
CA LYS A 105 5.01 9.88 3.79
C LYS A 105 5.18 10.35 5.24
N GLU A 106 4.16 11.02 5.76
CA GLU A 106 4.12 11.59 7.12
C GLU A 106 4.22 10.55 8.24
N VAL A 107 3.99 9.28 7.94
CA VAL A 107 4.07 8.20 8.95
C VAL A 107 5.32 7.33 8.80
N GLU A 108 6.23 7.65 7.88
CA GLU A 108 7.39 6.80 7.57
C GLU A 108 8.28 6.52 8.80
N ASP A 109 8.58 7.53 9.59
CA ASP A 109 9.40 7.44 10.82
C ASP A 109 8.64 6.86 12.02
N LYS A 110 7.32 6.68 11.88
CA LYS A 110 6.45 6.11 12.91
C LYS A 110 6.19 4.62 12.70
N LEU A 111 6.72 4.02 11.61
CA LEU A 111 6.47 2.63 11.27
C LEU A 111 7.24 1.67 12.18
N ILE A 112 6.52 0.72 12.75
CA ILE A 112 7.09 -0.35 13.59
C ILE A 112 6.60 -1.69 13.07
N TYR A 113 7.54 -2.56 12.72
CA TYR A 113 7.25 -3.91 12.28
C TYR A 113 7.12 -4.84 13.49
N VAL A 114 5.94 -5.43 13.68
CA VAL A 114 5.64 -6.31 14.84
C VAL A 114 5.59 -7.79 14.46
N GLY A 115 5.93 -8.13 13.22
CA GLY A 115 5.99 -9.51 12.74
C GLY A 115 4.61 -10.19 12.68
N ASN A 116 4.57 -11.49 12.87
CA ASN A 116 3.34 -12.28 12.83
C ASN A 116 2.60 -12.22 14.16
N SER A 117 1.91 -11.10 14.40
CA SER A 117 1.16 -10.87 15.65
C SER A 117 0.01 -11.85 15.84
N SER A 118 -0.64 -12.33 14.78
CA SER A 118 -1.70 -13.35 14.86
C SER A 118 -1.17 -14.68 15.42
N LYS A 119 -0.01 -15.14 14.94
CA LYS A 119 0.66 -16.33 15.47
C LYS A 119 1.03 -16.14 16.95
N THR A 120 1.62 -15.00 17.27
CA THR A 120 2.04 -14.69 18.65
C THR A 120 0.83 -14.64 19.58
N GLY A 121 -0.24 -13.97 19.20
CA GLY A 121 -1.49 -13.89 19.96
C GLY A 121 -2.13 -15.28 20.18
N ALA A 122 -2.20 -16.10 19.13
CA ALA A 122 -2.70 -17.47 19.23
C ALA A 122 -1.86 -18.32 20.23
N TYR A 123 -0.54 -18.19 20.17
CA TYR A 123 0.33 -18.89 21.13
C TYR A 123 0.11 -18.40 22.57
N MET A 124 0.01 -17.09 22.78
CA MET A 124 -0.25 -16.52 24.11
C MET A 124 -1.58 -17.00 24.69
N THR A 125 -2.64 -17.03 23.90
CA THR A 125 -3.97 -17.50 24.34
C THR A 125 -4.01 -19.01 24.60
N LEU A 126 -3.18 -19.78 23.89
CA LEU A 126 -3.04 -21.21 24.14
C LEU A 126 -2.34 -21.49 25.51
N MET A 127 -1.30 -20.73 25.83
CA MET A 127 -0.44 -20.93 26.97
C MET A 127 -0.93 -20.27 28.26
N SER A 128 -1.86 -19.31 28.18
CA SER A 128 -2.28 -18.50 29.31
C SER A 128 -3.79 -18.29 29.36
N SER A 129 -4.44 -18.73 30.43
CA SER A 129 -5.86 -18.45 30.69
C SER A 129 -6.13 -16.95 30.87
N LYS A 130 -5.18 -16.23 31.47
CA LYS A 130 -5.26 -14.77 31.61
C LYS A 130 -5.27 -14.09 30.25
N ALA A 131 -4.34 -14.43 29.34
CA ALA A 131 -4.30 -13.87 27.99
C ALA A 131 -5.57 -14.19 27.21
N ARG A 132 -6.14 -15.37 27.39
CA ARG A 132 -7.42 -15.77 26.79
C ARG A 132 -8.56 -14.86 27.24
N HIS A 133 -8.67 -14.62 28.55
CA HIS A 133 -9.68 -13.71 29.09
C HIS A 133 -9.52 -12.27 28.59
N GLU A 134 -8.27 -11.76 28.56
CA GLU A 134 -7.97 -10.43 28.02
C GLU A 134 -8.39 -10.29 26.55
N VAL A 135 -8.15 -11.31 25.72
CA VAL A 135 -8.58 -11.31 24.30
C VAL A 135 -10.09 -11.33 24.16
N GLU A 136 -10.80 -12.09 25.01
CA GLU A 136 -12.27 -12.09 25.01
C GLU A 136 -12.85 -10.72 25.40
N GLU A 137 -12.25 -10.05 26.38
CA GLU A 137 -12.63 -8.68 26.76
C GLU A 137 -12.35 -7.68 25.65
N LEU A 138 -11.18 -7.77 25.01
CA LEU A 138 -10.85 -6.93 23.85
C LEU A 138 -11.85 -7.13 22.70
N ALA A 139 -12.18 -8.39 22.39
CA ALA A 139 -13.15 -8.69 21.33
C ALA A 139 -14.54 -8.08 21.56
N ARG A 140 -14.99 -8.00 22.83
CA ARG A 140 -16.27 -7.34 23.18
C ARG A 140 -16.23 -5.81 23.04
N ARG A 141 -15.03 -5.22 23.09
CA ARG A 141 -14.83 -3.77 22.97
C ARG A 141 -14.53 -3.31 21.55
N MET A 142 -14.27 -4.25 20.63
CA MET A 142 -14.02 -3.92 19.25
C MET A 142 -15.30 -3.44 18.56
N GLU A 143 -15.18 -2.33 17.86
CA GLU A 143 -16.23 -1.81 17.01
C GLU A 143 -15.95 -2.18 15.55
N TYR A 144 -16.99 -2.58 14.85
CA TYR A 144 -16.95 -2.82 13.42
C TYR A 144 -17.30 -1.55 12.65
N MET A 145 -16.61 -1.31 11.56
CA MET A 145 -16.91 -0.22 10.64
C MET A 145 -17.02 -0.79 9.22
N GLU A 146 -18.22 -0.69 8.64
CA GLU A 146 -18.41 -1.03 7.22
C GLU A 146 -17.92 0.14 6.37
N LEU A 147 -16.83 -0.10 5.62
CA LEU A 147 -16.20 0.94 4.81
C LEU A 147 -17.12 1.44 3.68
N ALA A 148 -17.90 0.53 3.08
CA ALA A 148 -18.81 0.88 2.00
C ALA A 148 -19.96 1.82 2.44
N GLU A 149 -20.28 1.84 3.74
CA GLU A 149 -21.30 2.73 4.33
C GLU A 149 -20.71 4.08 4.79
N THR A 150 -19.38 4.23 4.70
CA THR A 150 -18.70 5.47 5.08
C THR A 150 -19.01 6.57 4.07
N GLU A 151 -19.38 7.73 4.54
CA GLU A 151 -19.66 8.89 3.70
C GLU A 151 -18.48 9.20 2.78
N ASN A 152 -18.77 9.35 1.48
CA ASN A 152 -17.77 9.63 0.45
C ASN A 152 -16.66 8.57 0.29
N TYR A 153 -16.87 7.32 0.74
CA TYR A 153 -15.82 6.29 0.68
C TYR A 153 -15.33 6.01 -0.74
N GLU A 154 -16.21 5.99 -1.75
CA GLU A 154 -15.82 5.81 -3.15
C GLU A 154 -14.82 6.88 -3.62
N ARG A 155 -15.02 8.12 -3.19
CA ARG A 155 -14.09 9.22 -3.49
C ARG A 155 -12.76 9.01 -2.77
N ILE A 156 -12.79 8.68 -1.48
CA ILE A 156 -11.59 8.40 -0.68
C ILE A 156 -10.80 7.25 -1.31
N PHE A 157 -11.48 6.18 -1.74
CA PHE A 157 -10.85 5.03 -2.39
C PHE A 157 -10.20 5.43 -3.72
N THR A 158 -10.93 6.15 -4.58
CA THR A 158 -10.42 6.58 -5.89
C THR A 158 -9.21 7.51 -5.75
N GLU A 159 -9.25 8.47 -4.85
CA GLU A 159 -8.13 9.36 -4.54
C GLU A 159 -6.94 8.58 -4.00
N SER A 160 -7.20 7.57 -3.17
CA SER A 160 -6.18 6.68 -2.60
C SER A 160 -5.47 5.81 -3.64
N MET A 161 -6.03 5.57 -4.82
CA MET A 161 -5.36 4.85 -5.91
C MET A 161 -4.28 5.67 -6.63
N ILE A 162 -4.31 6.99 -6.51
CA ILE A 162 -3.36 7.88 -7.18
C ILE A 162 -1.98 7.74 -6.53
N PHE A 163 -0.94 7.55 -7.35
CA PHE A 163 0.44 7.52 -6.86
C PHE A 163 0.90 8.90 -6.37
N PRO A 164 1.78 8.94 -5.36
CA PRO A 164 2.35 10.20 -4.90
C PRO A 164 3.19 10.86 -5.99
N GLU A 165 3.25 12.19 -5.97
CA GLU A 165 4.19 12.93 -6.80
C GLU A 165 5.59 12.85 -6.17
N TYR A 166 6.57 12.61 -7.00
CA TYR A 166 7.98 12.71 -6.64
C TYR A 166 8.55 14.01 -7.23
N PRO A 167 9.29 14.74 -6.42
CA PRO A 167 10.01 15.91 -6.91
C PRO A 167 11.07 15.54 -7.96
#